data_209a4b24b9d75523ead83ae6336ab066
#
_entry.id   209a4b24b9d75523ead83ae6336ab066
#
_cell.length_a   1.000
_cell.length_b   1.000
_cell.length_c   1.000
_cell.angle_alpha   90.00
_cell.angle_beta   90.00
_cell.angle_gamma   90.00
#
_symmetry.space_group_name_H-M   'P 1'
#
loop_
_entity.id
_entity.type
_entity.pdbx_description
1 polymer ?
#
loop_
_entity_poly.entity_id
_entity_poly.type
_entity_poly.pdbx_seq_one_letter_code
_entity_poly.pdbx_strand_id
1 'polypeptide(L)'
;MYTPHFWCAKQADGIIIYKGDVKLQPCTKMDDWCFSIQTGVIMKKILVAVDSFKGSMTSLEAGNAIKKGIKSILPDTEVRVRPVADGGEGTTDALIYGRDGVSRERCYVTGPLGDRITAEYTIYNAADGRTAVMEMAVAAGLPLVPGNRRDPMHTTTYGVGEMINDAVSKGCERFIIGIGNE
;
A
#
# COMPACT_ATOMS: atom_id res chain seq x y z
N MET A 1 1.01 37.34 -3.26
CA MET A 1 0.01 36.27 -3.06
C MET A 1 0.42 35.12 -3.98
N TYR A 2 1.18 34.14 -3.49
CA TYR A 2 1.72 33.01 -4.29
C TYR A 2 0.76 31.84 -4.17
N THR A 3 0.19 31.43 -5.28
CA THR A 3 -0.57 30.15 -5.39
C THR A 3 0.42 29.01 -5.54
N PRO A 4 0.39 27.98 -4.68
CA PRO A 4 1.23 26.80 -4.87
C PRO A 4 0.71 26.02 -6.07
N HIS A 5 1.51 25.88 -7.11
CA HIS A 5 1.21 24.99 -8.22
C HIS A 5 1.54 23.56 -7.80
N PHE A 6 0.50 22.71 -7.73
CA PHE A 6 0.63 21.28 -7.62
C PHE A 6 0.76 20.68 -9.02
N TRP A 7 1.81 19.93 -9.26
CA TRP A 7 1.92 19.10 -10.45
C TRP A 7 1.77 17.65 -10.05
N CYS A 8 0.75 17.01 -10.62
CA CYS A 8 0.55 15.58 -10.52
C CYS A 8 1.09 14.96 -11.81
N ALA A 9 2.19 14.22 -11.74
CA ALA A 9 2.60 13.37 -12.84
C ALA A 9 1.80 12.07 -12.73
N LYS A 10 0.77 11.93 -13.55
CA LYS A 10 -0.02 10.71 -13.66
C LYS A 10 0.64 9.81 -14.69
N GLN A 11 1.42 8.85 -14.23
CA GLN A 11 1.77 7.69 -15.03
C GLN A 11 1.87 6.47 -14.11
N ALA A 12 1.01 5.49 -14.37
CA ALA A 12 0.98 4.13 -13.82
C ALA A 12 1.47 4.01 -12.36
N ASP A 13 0.53 3.95 -11.42
CA ASP A 13 0.67 3.37 -10.08
C ASP A 13 1.60 4.06 -9.05
N GLY A 14 1.91 5.33 -9.20
CA GLY A 14 2.69 6.06 -8.20
C GLY A 14 2.34 7.54 -8.11
N ILE A 15 2.19 8.06 -6.88
CA ILE A 15 1.99 9.49 -6.62
C ILE A 15 3.25 10.03 -5.94
N ILE A 16 3.97 10.91 -6.63
CA ILE A 16 5.02 11.72 -6.02
C ILE A 16 4.39 13.06 -5.67
N ILE A 17 4.19 13.33 -4.37
CA ILE A 17 3.71 14.63 -3.89
C ILE A 17 4.92 15.48 -3.56
N TYR A 18 5.09 16.54 -4.32
CA TYR A 18 6.15 17.51 -4.14
C TYR A 18 5.60 18.82 -3.61
N LYS A 19 6.24 19.40 -2.59
CA LYS A 19 5.96 20.74 -2.08
C LYS A 19 7.25 21.57 -2.06
N GLY A 20 7.39 22.47 -3.02
CA GLY A 20 8.53 23.39 -3.11
C GLY A 20 8.51 24.17 -4.44
N ASP A 21 9.19 25.31 -4.47
CA ASP A 21 9.32 26.14 -5.67
C ASP A 21 10.33 25.52 -6.65
N VAL A 22 9.86 24.67 -7.56
CA VAL A 22 10.65 24.17 -8.68
C VAL A 22 10.04 24.68 -9.98
N LYS A 23 10.81 25.42 -10.73
CA LYS A 23 10.49 25.70 -12.13
C LYS A 23 10.92 24.50 -12.97
N LEU A 24 9.95 23.72 -13.42
CA LEU A 24 10.15 22.69 -14.43
C LEU A 24 10.14 23.36 -15.81
N GLN A 25 11.21 23.22 -16.57
CA GLN A 25 11.17 23.54 -18.00
C GLN A 25 10.75 22.28 -18.78
N PRO A 26 9.81 22.41 -19.72
CA PRO A 26 9.42 21.28 -20.56
C PRO A 26 10.60 20.88 -21.46
N CYS A 27 10.98 19.60 -21.40
CA CYS A 27 11.92 19.01 -22.33
C CYS A 27 11.25 18.82 -23.69
N THR A 28 11.88 19.31 -24.75
CA THR A 28 11.31 19.32 -26.11
C THR A 28 11.52 18.03 -26.89
N LYS A 29 12.09 16.98 -26.29
CA LYS A 29 12.27 15.66 -26.92
C LYS A 29 11.80 14.55 -25.99
N MET A 30 11.01 13.65 -26.53
CA MET A 30 10.26 12.60 -25.82
C MET A 30 11.09 11.42 -25.31
N ASP A 31 12.40 11.42 -25.56
CA ASP A 31 13.29 10.26 -25.28
C ASP A 31 14.24 10.45 -24.09
N ASP A 32 14.30 11.64 -23.49
CA ASP A 32 15.14 11.92 -22.35
C ASP A 32 14.32 12.40 -21.16
N TRP A 33 14.07 11.53 -20.20
CA TRP A 33 13.59 11.89 -18.87
C TRP A 33 14.71 12.59 -18.10
N CYS A 34 15.08 13.79 -18.55
CA CYS A 34 16.07 14.61 -17.88
C CYS A 34 15.38 15.54 -16.88
N PHE A 35 15.43 15.18 -15.59
CA PHE A 35 15.16 16.14 -14.53
C PHE A 35 16.34 17.12 -14.45
N SER A 36 16.24 18.24 -15.15
CA SER A 36 17.16 19.35 -14.94
C SER A 36 16.81 20.04 -13.62
N ILE A 37 17.53 19.71 -12.57
CA ILE A 37 17.46 20.45 -11.31
C ILE A 37 18.31 21.70 -11.51
N GLN A 38 17.67 22.87 -11.61
CA GLN A 38 18.42 24.14 -11.54
C GLN A 38 19.13 24.23 -10.18
N THR A 39 20.43 24.38 -10.22
CA THR A 39 21.29 24.59 -9.05
C THR A 39 20.81 25.84 -8.28
N GLY A 40 20.25 25.62 -7.10
CA GLY A 40 19.75 26.68 -6.23
C GLY A 40 18.51 26.29 -5.39
N VAL A 41 17.80 25.23 -5.74
CA VAL A 41 16.67 24.75 -4.94
C VAL A 41 17.12 23.71 -3.93
N ILE A 42 17.23 24.10 -2.68
CA ILE A 42 17.51 23.17 -1.57
C ILE A 42 16.20 22.48 -1.22
N MET A 43 16.00 21.29 -1.74
CA MET A 43 14.89 20.41 -1.30
C MET A 43 15.24 19.84 0.07
N LYS A 44 14.53 20.30 1.09
CA LYS A 44 14.78 19.87 2.48
C LYS A 44 14.11 18.54 2.81
N LYS A 45 12.94 18.26 2.23
CA LYS A 45 12.12 17.09 2.56
C LYS A 45 11.37 16.58 1.33
N ILE A 46 11.41 15.27 1.14
CA ILE A 46 10.64 14.56 0.10
C ILE A 46 9.86 13.45 0.78
N LEU A 47 8.56 13.35 0.47
CA LEU A 47 7.72 12.21 0.82
C LEU A 47 7.56 11.33 -0.42
N VAL A 48 7.92 10.06 -0.29
CA VAL A 48 7.68 9.02 -1.30
C VAL A 48 6.50 8.19 -0.82
N ALA A 49 5.39 8.28 -1.53
CA ALA A 49 4.20 7.48 -1.31
C ALA A 49 3.87 6.77 -2.63
N VAL A 50 4.03 5.47 -2.67
CA VAL A 50 3.89 4.64 -3.86
C VAL A 50 3.17 3.36 -3.47
N ASP A 51 2.28 2.87 -4.33
CA ASP A 51 1.65 1.57 -4.17
C ASP A 51 2.56 0.44 -4.63
N SER A 52 2.17 -0.80 -4.42
CA SER A 52 2.89 -1.99 -4.88
C SER A 52 2.89 -2.09 -6.41
N PHE A 53 3.93 -2.69 -6.96
CA PHE A 53 3.96 -3.11 -8.36
C PHE A 53 3.57 -4.59 -8.41
N LYS A 54 2.30 -4.85 -8.69
CA LYS A 54 1.69 -6.19 -8.65
C LYS A 54 2.59 -7.25 -9.32
N GLY A 55 2.95 -8.28 -8.54
CA GLY A 55 3.80 -9.37 -9.01
C GLY A 55 5.29 -9.04 -9.16
N SER A 56 5.75 -7.84 -8.77
CA SER A 56 7.15 -7.40 -8.91
C SER A 56 7.76 -6.96 -7.59
N MET A 57 7.22 -5.94 -6.95
CA MET A 57 7.78 -5.42 -5.68
C MET A 57 6.69 -4.81 -4.80
N THR A 58 6.90 -4.88 -3.51
CA THR A 58 6.02 -4.25 -2.52
C THR A 58 6.12 -2.74 -2.56
N SER A 59 5.12 -2.04 -2.03
CA SER A 59 5.11 -0.59 -1.84
C SER A 59 6.37 -0.08 -1.12
N LEU A 60 6.81 -0.80 -0.09
CA LEU A 60 8.00 -0.43 0.69
C LEU A 60 9.30 -0.63 -0.10
N GLU A 61 9.44 -1.71 -0.85
CA GLU A 61 10.60 -1.96 -1.73
C GLU A 61 10.71 -0.90 -2.82
N ALA A 62 9.60 -0.60 -3.49
CA ALA A 62 9.52 0.45 -4.49
C ALA A 62 9.89 1.82 -3.91
N GLY A 63 9.30 2.17 -2.77
CA GLY A 63 9.58 3.41 -2.06
C GLY A 63 11.04 3.54 -1.64
N ASN A 64 11.66 2.47 -1.17
CA ASN A 64 13.08 2.46 -0.80
C ASN A 64 14.01 2.55 -2.01
N ALA A 65 13.66 1.93 -3.13
CA ALA A 65 14.40 2.06 -4.38
C ALA A 65 14.39 3.53 -4.88
N ILE A 66 13.22 4.18 -4.86
CA ILE A 66 13.06 5.60 -5.19
C ILE A 66 13.88 6.46 -4.22
N LYS A 67 13.79 6.20 -2.91
CA LYS A 67 14.59 6.90 -1.89
C LYS A 67 16.08 6.80 -2.18
N LYS A 68 16.56 5.60 -2.53
CA LYS A 68 17.98 5.37 -2.88
C LYS A 68 18.39 6.21 -4.10
N GLY A 69 17.56 6.24 -5.15
CA GLY A 69 17.79 7.08 -6.33
C GLY A 69 17.83 8.57 -6.01
N ILE A 70 16.90 9.07 -5.22
CA ILE A 70 16.88 10.48 -4.78
C ILE A 70 18.15 10.81 -3.99
N LYS A 71 18.54 9.97 -3.04
CA LYS A 71 19.71 10.17 -2.20
C LYS A 71 21.02 10.14 -2.96
N SER A 72 21.12 9.47 -4.10
CA SER A 72 22.32 9.48 -4.93
C SER A 72 22.57 10.83 -5.62
N ILE A 73 21.51 11.62 -5.84
CA ILE A 73 21.58 12.94 -6.47
C ILE A 73 21.53 14.07 -5.43
N LEU A 74 20.72 13.86 -4.38
CA LEU A 74 20.44 14.83 -3.32
C LEU A 74 20.75 14.23 -1.95
N PRO A 75 22.02 14.05 -1.57
CA PRO A 75 22.42 13.32 -0.36
C PRO A 75 21.88 13.94 0.94
N ASP A 76 21.80 15.27 0.99
CA ASP A 76 21.40 16.02 2.20
C ASP A 76 19.87 16.15 2.36
N THR A 77 19.08 15.73 1.37
CA THR A 77 17.60 15.81 1.42
C THR A 77 17.04 14.74 2.35
N GLU A 78 16.16 15.14 3.28
CA GLU A 78 15.37 14.19 4.07
C GLU A 78 14.35 13.49 3.16
N VAL A 79 14.45 12.17 3.02
CA VAL A 79 13.49 11.38 2.22
C VAL A 79 12.75 10.43 3.15
N ARG A 80 11.43 10.60 3.25
CA ARG A 80 10.53 9.72 3.99
C ARG A 80 9.76 8.84 3.01
N VAL A 81 9.75 7.53 3.27
CA VAL A 81 8.91 6.57 2.55
C VAL A 81 7.67 6.30 3.40
N ARG A 82 6.51 6.33 2.75
CA ARG A 82 5.22 5.92 3.34
C ARG A 82 4.56 4.97 2.35
N PRO A 83 4.51 3.68 2.66
CA PRO A 83 3.77 2.74 1.83
C PRO A 83 2.29 3.13 1.81
N VAL A 84 1.67 2.96 0.67
CA VAL A 84 0.23 3.13 0.44
C VAL A 84 -0.31 1.90 -0.25
N ALA A 85 -1.61 1.70 -0.20
CA ALA A 85 -2.30 0.63 -0.89
C ALA A 85 -3.74 1.06 -1.20
N ASP A 86 -4.37 0.37 -2.15
CA ASP A 86 -5.71 0.69 -2.68
C ASP A 86 -6.84 -0.12 -2.03
N GLY A 87 -6.53 -0.89 -0.99
CA GLY A 87 -7.46 -1.81 -0.33
C GLY A 87 -7.20 -3.28 -0.64
N GLY A 88 -6.38 -3.58 -1.66
CA GLY A 88 -5.95 -4.94 -2.02
C GLY A 88 -4.71 -5.39 -1.26
N GLU A 89 -3.90 -6.21 -1.93
CA GLU A 89 -2.64 -6.77 -1.39
C GLU A 89 -1.71 -5.66 -0.88
N GLY A 90 -1.21 -5.83 0.36
CA GLY A 90 -0.30 -4.90 1.01
C GLY A 90 -0.98 -3.78 1.80
N THR A 91 -2.30 -3.72 1.84
CA THR A 91 -3.06 -2.73 2.63
C THR A 91 -2.77 -2.86 4.11
N THR A 92 -2.72 -4.09 4.62
CA THR A 92 -2.38 -4.37 6.01
C THR A 92 -1.00 -3.82 6.34
N ASP A 93 0.02 -4.13 5.54
CA ASP A 93 1.39 -3.65 5.75
C ASP A 93 1.51 -2.13 5.69
N ALA A 94 0.79 -1.49 4.77
CA ALA A 94 0.77 -0.03 4.65
C ALA A 94 0.16 0.64 5.90
N LEU A 95 -0.93 0.09 6.43
CA LEU A 95 -1.64 0.64 7.58
C LEU A 95 -0.89 0.46 8.91
N ILE A 96 -0.14 -0.66 9.05
CA ILE A 96 0.64 -0.93 10.26
C ILE A 96 2.06 -0.36 10.20
N TYR A 97 2.49 0.18 9.08
CA TYR A 97 3.85 0.67 8.88
C TYR A 97 4.24 1.72 9.93
N GLY A 98 5.28 1.40 10.72
CA GLY A 98 5.79 2.26 11.78
C GLY A 98 4.89 2.33 13.01
N ARG A 99 3.97 1.36 13.21
CA ARG A 99 3.21 1.18 14.44
C ARG A 99 3.91 0.17 15.36
N ASP A 100 3.90 0.46 16.63
CA ASP A 100 4.36 -0.46 17.69
C ASP A 100 3.19 -1.33 18.18
N GLY A 101 3.52 -2.45 18.83
CA GLY A 101 2.51 -3.33 19.45
C GLY A 101 1.61 -4.05 18.46
N VAL A 102 2.14 -4.33 17.27
CA VAL A 102 1.45 -5.06 16.21
C VAL A 102 1.64 -6.57 16.39
N SER A 103 0.55 -7.34 16.32
CA SER A 103 0.54 -8.80 16.32
C SER A 103 -0.02 -9.32 15.02
N ARG A 104 0.66 -10.26 14.36
CA ARG A 104 0.15 -11.00 13.20
C ARG A 104 -0.49 -12.29 13.67
N GLU A 105 -1.74 -12.47 13.27
CA GLU A 105 -2.58 -13.59 13.65
C GLU A 105 -2.87 -14.47 12.43
N ARG A 106 -2.96 -15.78 12.68
CA ARG A 106 -3.34 -16.78 11.68
C ARG A 106 -4.56 -17.54 12.15
N CYS A 107 -5.49 -17.76 11.25
CA CYS A 107 -6.66 -18.59 11.48
C CYS A 107 -6.93 -19.50 10.28
N TYR A 108 -7.64 -20.59 10.54
CA TYR A 108 -8.11 -21.51 9.49
C TYR A 108 -9.51 -21.09 9.08
N VAL A 109 -9.70 -20.81 7.81
CA VAL A 109 -10.98 -20.33 7.26
C VAL A 109 -11.37 -21.11 6.02
N THR A 110 -12.61 -20.94 5.62
CA THR A 110 -13.15 -21.48 4.38
C THR A 110 -12.68 -20.62 3.21
N GLY A 111 -11.94 -21.19 2.28
CA GLY A 111 -11.52 -20.55 1.05
C GLY A 111 -12.67 -20.33 0.07
N PRO A 112 -12.44 -19.62 -1.03
CA PRO A 112 -13.48 -19.24 -1.98
C PRO A 112 -14.14 -20.45 -2.67
N LEU A 113 -13.49 -21.60 -2.69
CA LEU A 113 -13.98 -22.85 -3.29
C LEU A 113 -14.49 -23.86 -2.25
N GLY A 114 -14.58 -23.46 -0.96
CA GLY A 114 -15.07 -24.31 0.13
C GLY A 114 -13.99 -25.15 0.82
N ASP A 115 -12.75 -25.09 0.38
CA ASP A 115 -11.61 -25.77 1.01
C ASP A 115 -11.13 -25.01 2.26
N ARG A 116 -10.40 -25.69 3.14
CA ARG A 116 -9.80 -25.07 4.34
C ARG A 116 -8.47 -24.44 3.97
N ILE A 117 -8.33 -23.16 4.21
CA ILE A 117 -7.11 -22.40 3.97
C ILE A 117 -6.66 -21.69 5.24
N THR A 118 -5.39 -21.26 5.26
CA THR A 118 -4.86 -20.39 6.32
C THR A 118 -4.94 -18.95 5.83
N ALA A 119 -5.61 -18.10 6.61
CA ALA A 119 -5.64 -16.66 6.41
C ALA A 119 -4.85 -15.95 7.51
N GLU A 120 -4.25 -14.82 7.16
CA GLU A 120 -3.48 -13.98 8.10
C GLU A 120 -4.11 -12.59 8.18
N TYR A 121 -4.14 -12.02 9.37
CA TYR A 121 -4.54 -10.65 9.61
C TYR A 121 -3.71 -10.06 10.77
N THR A 122 -3.86 -8.78 11.02
CA THR A 122 -3.04 -8.08 12.00
C THR A 122 -3.91 -7.42 13.05
N ILE A 123 -3.46 -7.45 14.30
CA ILE A 123 -4.08 -6.74 15.42
C ILE A 123 -3.10 -5.70 15.97
N TYR A 124 -3.61 -4.53 16.31
CA TYR A 124 -2.89 -3.53 17.09
C TYR A 124 -3.82 -2.83 18.09
N ASN A 125 -3.24 -2.26 19.14
CA ASN A 125 -3.98 -1.47 20.12
C ASN A 125 -3.97 0.00 19.67
N ALA A 126 -5.13 0.54 19.36
CA ALA A 126 -5.34 1.96 19.15
C ALA A 126 -5.80 2.63 20.43
N ALA A 127 -5.77 3.98 20.48
CA ALA A 127 -6.23 4.73 21.65
C ALA A 127 -7.71 4.48 21.98
N ASP A 128 -8.48 4.10 20.98
CA ASP A 128 -9.93 3.92 21.00
C ASP A 128 -10.36 2.44 20.88
N GLY A 129 -9.44 1.49 21.10
CA GLY A 129 -9.75 0.07 21.16
C GLY A 129 -8.81 -0.84 20.39
N ARG A 130 -8.98 -2.14 20.59
CA ARG A 130 -8.22 -3.18 19.88
C ARG A 130 -8.74 -3.34 18.46
N THR A 131 -7.88 -3.09 17.49
CA THR A 131 -8.24 -3.01 16.08
C THR A 131 -7.64 -4.15 15.29
N ALA A 132 -8.47 -4.87 14.53
CA ALA A 132 -8.02 -5.85 13.53
C ALA A 132 -7.95 -5.18 12.15
N VAL A 133 -6.86 -5.42 11.43
CA VAL A 133 -6.67 -5.04 10.03
C VAL A 133 -6.56 -6.31 9.21
N MET A 134 -7.38 -6.45 8.21
CA MET A 134 -7.42 -7.63 7.35
C MET A 134 -7.69 -7.26 5.89
N GLU A 135 -7.21 -8.08 4.99
CA GLU A 135 -7.49 -7.99 3.56
C GLU A 135 -8.48 -9.09 3.19
N MET A 136 -9.52 -8.76 2.46
CA MET A 136 -10.49 -9.75 1.99
C MET A 136 -9.82 -10.81 1.10
N ALA A 137 -8.81 -10.39 0.33
CA ALA A 137 -8.05 -11.22 -0.59
C ALA A 137 -7.41 -12.45 0.04
N VAL A 138 -6.98 -12.39 1.30
CA VAL A 138 -6.33 -13.53 1.97
C VAL A 138 -7.28 -14.70 2.24
N ALA A 139 -8.58 -14.46 2.23
CA ALA A 139 -9.61 -15.48 2.43
C ALA A 139 -10.50 -15.71 1.20
N ALA A 140 -10.62 -14.73 0.31
CA ALA A 140 -11.56 -14.78 -0.83
C ALA A 140 -10.98 -14.17 -2.11
N GLY A 141 -9.66 -13.94 -2.18
CA GLY A 141 -9.01 -13.30 -3.32
C GLY A 141 -8.96 -14.16 -4.57
N LEU A 142 -8.97 -13.49 -5.70
CA LEU A 142 -8.88 -14.10 -7.02
C LEU A 142 -7.67 -15.04 -7.22
N PRO A 143 -6.49 -14.79 -6.62
CA PRO A 143 -5.35 -15.70 -6.68
C PRO A 143 -5.61 -17.08 -6.08
N LEU A 144 -6.58 -17.21 -5.16
CA LEU A 144 -6.97 -18.47 -4.54
C LEU A 144 -7.85 -19.32 -5.46
N VAL A 145 -8.32 -18.77 -6.59
CA VAL A 145 -9.22 -19.43 -7.53
C VAL A 145 -8.49 -19.69 -8.84
N PRO A 146 -8.22 -20.98 -9.20
CA PRO A 146 -7.67 -21.32 -10.50
C PRO A 146 -8.49 -20.74 -11.65
N GLY A 147 -7.83 -20.26 -12.70
CA GLY A 147 -8.49 -19.55 -13.79
C GLY A 147 -9.68 -20.28 -14.42
N ASN A 148 -9.59 -21.61 -14.54
CA ASN A 148 -10.66 -22.47 -15.07
C ASN A 148 -11.81 -22.74 -14.08
N ARG A 149 -11.73 -22.25 -12.83
CA ARG A 149 -12.75 -22.39 -11.79
C ARG A 149 -13.29 -21.03 -11.33
N ARG A 150 -12.97 -19.96 -12.04
CA ARG A 150 -13.44 -18.61 -11.73
C ARG A 150 -14.90 -18.44 -12.15
N ASP A 151 -15.78 -18.66 -11.19
CA ASP A 151 -17.23 -18.51 -11.34
C ASP A 151 -17.76 -17.84 -10.07
N PRO A 152 -18.14 -16.55 -10.13
CA PRO A 152 -18.61 -15.81 -8.95
C PRO A 152 -19.93 -16.37 -8.38
N MET A 153 -20.68 -17.16 -9.16
CA MET A 153 -21.90 -17.82 -8.67
C MET A 153 -21.62 -19.05 -7.79
N HIS A 154 -20.39 -19.59 -7.86
CA HIS A 154 -19.97 -20.80 -7.14
C HIS A 154 -18.76 -20.56 -6.23
N THR A 155 -18.49 -19.29 -5.88
CA THR A 155 -17.46 -18.91 -4.92
C THR A 155 -18.09 -18.24 -3.70
N THR A 156 -17.33 -18.16 -2.60
CA THR A 156 -17.83 -17.60 -1.35
C THR A 156 -16.81 -16.69 -0.67
N THR A 157 -17.30 -15.69 0.05
CA THR A 157 -16.53 -14.84 0.97
C THR A 157 -16.72 -15.27 2.43
N TYR A 158 -17.25 -16.46 2.68
CA TYR A 158 -17.56 -16.95 4.02
C TYR A 158 -16.35 -16.92 4.96
N GLY A 159 -15.14 -17.23 4.44
CA GLY A 159 -13.90 -17.17 5.20
C GLY A 159 -13.54 -15.80 5.73
N VAL A 160 -13.97 -14.72 5.08
CA VAL A 160 -13.79 -13.35 5.62
C VAL A 160 -14.60 -13.19 6.91
N GLY A 161 -15.83 -13.71 6.95
CA GLY A 161 -16.64 -13.74 8.17
C GLY A 161 -16.00 -14.56 9.29
N GLU A 162 -15.36 -15.70 8.96
CA GLU A 162 -14.62 -16.51 9.93
C GLU A 162 -13.41 -15.77 10.48
N MET A 163 -12.67 -15.00 9.66
CA MET A 163 -11.58 -14.13 10.12
C MET A 163 -12.07 -13.06 11.10
N ILE A 164 -13.20 -12.42 10.79
CA ILE A 164 -13.82 -11.41 11.67
C ILE A 164 -14.18 -12.05 13.01
N ASN A 165 -14.81 -13.23 12.98
CA ASN A 165 -15.18 -13.94 14.20
C ASN A 165 -13.98 -14.36 15.06
N ASP A 166 -12.89 -14.81 14.41
CA ASP A 166 -11.64 -15.11 15.11
C ASP A 166 -11.05 -13.85 15.79
N ALA A 167 -11.06 -12.72 15.10
CA ALA A 167 -10.60 -11.45 15.66
C ALA A 167 -11.47 -10.94 16.82
N VAL A 168 -12.79 -11.12 16.72
CA VAL A 168 -13.74 -10.85 17.84
C VAL A 168 -13.40 -11.70 19.04
N SER A 169 -13.15 -13.00 18.86
CA SER A 169 -12.78 -13.91 19.94
C SER A 169 -11.48 -13.52 20.65
N LYS A 170 -10.61 -12.81 19.95
CA LYS A 170 -9.35 -12.23 20.46
C LYS A 170 -9.52 -10.82 21.04
N GLY A 171 -10.75 -10.36 21.19
CA GLY A 171 -11.09 -9.09 21.85
C GLY A 171 -10.95 -7.86 20.93
N CYS A 172 -10.98 -8.03 19.61
CA CYS A 172 -11.05 -6.89 18.69
C CYS A 172 -12.45 -6.29 18.68
N GLU A 173 -12.53 -4.99 18.83
CA GLU A 173 -13.77 -4.20 18.82
C GLU A 173 -13.90 -3.38 17.53
N ARG A 174 -12.80 -3.22 16.80
CA ARG A 174 -12.71 -2.40 15.59
C ARG A 174 -12.09 -3.18 14.44
N PHE A 175 -12.56 -2.90 13.24
CA PHE A 175 -12.14 -3.60 12.04
C PHE A 175 -11.84 -2.62 10.93
N ILE A 176 -10.69 -2.84 10.25
CA ILE A 176 -10.36 -2.23 8.98
C ILE A 176 -10.22 -3.37 8.00
N ILE A 177 -11.11 -3.42 7.02
CA ILE A 177 -11.14 -4.48 6.01
C ILE A 177 -10.80 -3.86 4.67
N GLY A 178 -9.66 -4.27 4.12
CA GLY A 178 -9.25 -3.90 2.77
C GLY A 178 -10.07 -4.71 1.76
N ILE A 179 -10.76 -4.00 0.87
CA ILE A 179 -11.53 -4.57 -0.23
C ILE A 179 -10.88 -4.03 -1.50
N GLY A 180 -9.93 -4.78 -2.03
CA GLY A 180 -9.23 -4.43 -3.25
C GLY A 180 -9.92 -4.99 -4.49
N ASN A 181 -9.23 -4.87 -5.64
CA ASN A 181 -9.66 -5.48 -6.90
C ASN A 181 -9.47 -7.01 -6.84
N GLU A 182 -10.49 -7.67 -6.35
CA GLU A 182 -10.55 -9.12 -6.16
C GLU A 182 -11.38 -9.78 -7.28
#